data_4f0a6b165371940df5b9a750d1812749
#
_entry.id   4f0a6b165371940df5b9a750d1812749
#
_cell.length_a   1.000
_cell.length_b   1.000
_cell.length_c   1.000
_cell.angle_alpha   90.00
_cell.angle_beta   90.00
_cell.angle_gamma   90.00
#
_symmetry.space_group_name_H-M   'P 1'
#
loop_
_entity.id
_entity.type
_entity.pdbx_description
1 polymer ?
#
loop_
_entity_poly.entity_id
_entity_poly.type
_entity_poly.pdbx_seq_one_letter_code
_entity_poly.pdbx_strand_id
1 'polypeptide(L)'
;MTTEQRSYGESALLTPANLMTAFRLLIAPIFIYLIVVHRISWWTALVGFLAAASDYFDGIVARRHGTTTSGAFLDPLADKVIVLGALYALILARPHGLNSFIVPAVIITLREIWMSVFRARAAKKGISIPASKLAKWKTFVQDWAIAFCVLPITARYSWLGITAIWLAAAMTVYTGWQYYVEGKKVAPRAS
;
A
#
# COMPACT_ATOMS: atom_id res chain seq x y z
N MET A 1 -8.22 -36.83 -5.29
CA MET A 1 -8.36 -35.81 -6.34
C MET A 1 -7.21 -34.84 -6.18
N THR A 2 -6.15 -35.04 -6.93
CA THR A 2 -5.00 -34.12 -6.99
C THR A 2 -5.41 -32.91 -7.81
N THR A 3 -5.61 -31.78 -7.14
CA THR A 3 -5.78 -30.48 -7.81
C THR A 3 -4.48 -30.16 -8.54
N GLU A 4 -4.45 -30.31 -9.85
CA GLU A 4 -3.38 -29.80 -10.70
C GLU A 4 -3.20 -28.31 -10.39
N GLN A 5 -2.10 -27.98 -9.73
CA GLN A 5 -1.64 -26.60 -9.62
C GLN A 5 -1.25 -26.15 -11.03
N ARG A 6 -2.11 -25.41 -11.70
CA ARG A 6 -1.77 -24.74 -12.96
C ARG A 6 -0.68 -23.72 -12.67
N SER A 7 0.56 -24.10 -12.89
CA SER A 7 1.70 -23.20 -12.90
C SER A 7 1.63 -22.38 -14.18
N TYR A 8 1.34 -21.08 -14.06
CA TYR A 8 1.50 -20.15 -15.18
C TYR A 8 2.99 -19.96 -15.46
N GLY A 9 3.39 -19.92 -16.75
CA GLY A 9 4.78 -19.61 -17.11
C GLY A 9 5.22 -18.24 -16.54
N GLU A 10 6.50 -18.10 -16.25
CA GLU A 10 7.08 -16.87 -15.64
C GLU A 10 6.77 -15.57 -16.41
N SER A 11 6.51 -15.69 -17.71
CA SER A 11 6.17 -14.57 -18.62
C SER A 11 4.66 -14.38 -18.87
N ALA A 12 3.78 -15.10 -18.18
CA ALA A 12 2.35 -14.99 -18.41
C ALA A 12 1.83 -13.62 -17.94
N LEU A 13 1.40 -12.79 -18.87
CA LEU A 13 0.83 -11.46 -18.60
C LEU A 13 -0.62 -11.53 -18.12
N LEU A 14 -1.41 -12.48 -18.63
CA LEU A 14 -2.83 -12.66 -18.30
C LEU A 14 -3.00 -13.73 -17.22
N THR A 15 -2.60 -13.39 -16.00
CA THR A 15 -2.91 -14.19 -14.81
C THR A 15 -3.98 -13.51 -13.97
N PRO A 16 -4.77 -14.26 -13.19
CA PRO A 16 -5.75 -13.66 -12.29
C PRO A 16 -5.14 -12.60 -11.37
N ALA A 17 -3.92 -12.82 -10.86
CA ALA A 17 -3.21 -11.84 -10.04
C ALA A 17 -2.89 -10.56 -10.81
N ASN A 18 -2.30 -10.66 -12.02
CA ASN A 18 -2.00 -9.49 -12.85
C ASN A 18 -3.26 -8.72 -13.26
N LEU A 19 -4.37 -9.42 -13.48
CA LEU A 19 -5.65 -8.78 -13.80
C LEU A 19 -6.17 -7.94 -12.63
N MET A 20 -6.02 -8.43 -11.40
CA MET A 20 -6.42 -7.69 -10.20
C MET A 20 -5.50 -6.48 -9.95
N THR A 21 -4.20 -6.61 -10.20
CA THR A 21 -3.27 -5.48 -10.17
C THR A 21 -3.64 -4.42 -11.20
N ALA A 22 -3.97 -4.84 -12.43
CA ALA A 22 -4.44 -3.93 -13.48
C ALA A 22 -5.76 -3.25 -13.09
N PHE A 23 -6.72 -3.99 -12.51
CA PHE A 23 -7.95 -3.42 -11.95
C PHE A 23 -7.64 -2.35 -10.90
N ARG A 24 -6.70 -2.61 -10.00
CA ARG A 24 -6.28 -1.66 -8.95
C ARG A 24 -5.67 -0.39 -9.56
N LEU A 25 -4.84 -0.51 -10.59
CA LEU A 25 -4.27 0.63 -11.31
C LEU A 25 -5.32 1.45 -12.06
N LEU A 26 -6.38 0.81 -12.57
CA LEU A 26 -7.49 1.49 -13.24
C LEU A 26 -8.43 2.17 -12.24
N ILE A 27 -8.69 1.56 -11.09
CA ILE A 27 -9.58 2.14 -10.06
C ILE A 27 -8.91 3.27 -9.27
N ALA A 28 -7.57 3.29 -9.20
CA ALA A 28 -6.82 4.30 -8.44
C ALA A 28 -7.13 5.75 -8.87
N PRO A 29 -7.08 6.12 -10.16
CA PRO A 29 -7.40 7.49 -10.58
C PRO A 29 -8.86 7.85 -10.30
N ILE A 30 -9.78 6.89 -10.40
CA ILE A 30 -11.21 7.09 -10.07
C ILE A 30 -11.35 7.39 -8.58
N PHE A 31 -10.68 6.61 -7.72
CA PHE A 31 -10.70 6.82 -6.27
C PHE A 31 -10.11 8.17 -5.88
N ILE A 32 -8.95 8.53 -6.44
CA ILE A 32 -8.30 9.83 -6.23
C ILE A 32 -9.23 10.98 -6.64
N TYR A 33 -9.83 10.90 -7.83
CA TYR A 33 -10.79 11.87 -8.31
C TYR A 33 -11.99 12.03 -7.37
N LEU A 34 -12.59 10.91 -6.95
CA LEU A 34 -13.72 10.92 -6.03
C LEU A 34 -13.35 11.53 -4.66
N ILE A 35 -12.14 11.30 -4.16
CA ILE A 35 -11.68 11.95 -2.92
C ILE A 35 -11.63 13.46 -3.09
N VAL A 36 -11.11 13.96 -4.21
CA VAL A 36 -10.98 15.40 -4.45
C VAL A 36 -12.35 16.07 -4.61
N VAL A 37 -13.26 15.45 -5.38
CA VAL A 37 -14.54 16.06 -5.74
C VAL A 37 -15.64 15.74 -4.70
N HIS A 38 -15.70 14.49 -4.23
CA HIS A 38 -16.75 13.97 -3.34
C HIS A 38 -16.15 13.24 -2.14
N ARG A 39 -15.27 13.91 -1.39
CA ARG A 39 -14.49 13.30 -0.32
C ARG A 39 -15.31 12.43 0.63
N ILE A 40 -16.40 12.96 1.19
CA ILE A 40 -17.29 12.27 2.13
C ILE A 40 -18.48 11.77 1.36
N SER A 41 -18.40 10.54 0.85
CA SER A 41 -19.45 9.94 0.04
C SER A 41 -19.41 8.41 0.19
N TRP A 42 -20.59 7.79 0.16
CA TRP A 42 -20.71 6.34 0.08
C TRP A 42 -20.07 5.77 -1.20
N TRP A 43 -20.12 6.50 -2.30
CA TRP A 43 -19.46 6.10 -3.55
C TRP A 43 -17.94 6.11 -3.42
N THR A 44 -17.37 7.15 -2.80
CA THR A 44 -15.94 7.23 -2.53
C THR A 44 -15.51 6.08 -1.60
N ALA A 45 -16.28 5.83 -0.54
CA ALA A 45 -16.02 4.73 0.37
C ALA A 45 -16.12 3.36 -0.31
N LEU A 46 -17.13 3.14 -1.17
CA LEU A 46 -17.29 1.90 -1.93
C LEU A 46 -16.11 1.63 -2.86
N VAL A 47 -15.68 2.65 -3.62
CA VAL A 47 -14.54 2.52 -4.53
C VAL A 47 -13.24 2.24 -3.76
N GLY A 48 -13.02 2.92 -2.63
CA GLY A 48 -11.89 2.63 -1.73
C GLY A 48 -11.94 1.21 -1.16
N PHE A 49 -13.11 0.74 -0.76
CA PHE A 49 -13.30 -0.64 -0.28
C PHE A 49 -13.00 -1.66 -1.38
N LEU A 50 -13.47 -1.44 -2.61
CA LEU A 50 -13.18 -2.34 -3.74
C LEU A 50 -11.69 -2.40 -4.05
N ALA A 51 -10.99 -1.26 -3.96
CA ALA A 51 -9.55 -1.20 -4.13
C ALA A 51 -8.81 -2.00 -3.04
N ALA A 52 -9.19 -1.83 -1.78
CA ALA A 52 -8.60 -2.57 -0.66
C ALA A 52 -8.93 -4.07 -0.71
N ALA A 53 -10.18 -4.42 -1.06
CA ALA A 53 -10.60 -5.81 -1.21
C ALA A 53 -9.83 -6.52 -2.33
N SER A 54 -9.57 -5.84 -3.46
CA SER A 54 -8.79 -6.42 -4.55
C SER A 54 -7.39 -6.81 -4.09
N ASP A 55 -6.72 -6.00 -3.26
CA ASP A 55 -5.41 -6.33 -2.70
C ASP A 55 -5.45 -7.59 -1.81
N TYR A 56 -6.46 -7.72 -0.99
CA TYR A 56 -6.63 -8.90 -0.15
C TYR A 56 -6.81 -10.18 -0.98
N PHE A 57 -7.61 -10.12 -2.05
CA PHE A 57 -7.86 -11.25 -2.94
C PHE A 57 -6.62 -11.62 -3.77
N ASP A 58 -5.84 -10.63 -4.23
CA ASP A 58 -4.56 -10.88 -4.91
C ASP A 58 -3.63 -11.75 -4.08
N GLY A 59 -3.49 -11.42 -2.80
CA GLY A 59 -2.68 -12.20 -1.88
C GLY A 59 -3.14 -13.65 -1.73
N ILE A 60 -4.44 -13.94 -1.84
CA ILE A 60 -4.98 -15.30 -1.81
C ILE A 60 -4.71 -16.02 -3.12
N VAL A 61 -4.96 -15.37 -4.26
CA VAL A 61 -4.78 -15.92 -5.60
C VAL A 61 -3.30 -16.22 -5.88
N ALA A 62 -2.41 -15.28 -5.55
CA ALA A 62 -0.97 -15.45 -5.72
C ALA A 62 -0.40 -16.63 -4.92
N ARG A 63 -0.94 -16.88 -3.72
CA ARG A 63 -0.55 -18.05 -2.92
C ARG A 63 -0.99 -19.39 -3.54
N ARG A 64 -2.07 -19.40 -4.32
CA ARG A 64 -2.59 -20.63 -4.97
C ARG A 64 -1.97 -20.93 -6.33
N HIS A 65 -1.61 -19.91 -7.09
CA HIS A 65 -1.22 -20.04 -8.50
C HIS A 65 0.23 -19.65 -8.79
N GLY A 66 0.97 -19.18 -7.78
CA GLY A 66 2.33 -18.65 -7.93
C GLY A 66 2.33 -17.17 -8.38
N THR A 67 3.50 -16.55 -8.29
CA THR A 67 3.73 -15.16 -8.72
C THR A 67 4.45 -15.12 -10.05
N THR A 68 4.04 -14.20 -10.93
CA THR A 68 4.76 -13.91 -12.18
C THR A 68 5.77 -12.78 -11.97
N THR A 69 6.78 -12.70 -12.82
CA THR A 69 7.79 -11.62 -12.77
C THR A 69 7.14 -10.25 -12.91
N SER A 70 6.13 -10.13 -13.79
CA SER A 70 5.38 -8.89 -14.01
C SER A 70 4.58 -8.48 -12.76
N GLY A 71 3.86 -9.43 -12.14
CA GLY A 71 3.07 -9.20 -10.92
C GLY A 71 3.96 -8.76 -9.76
N ALA A 72 5.07 -9.42 -9.53
CA ALA A 72 6.01 -9.08 -8.48
C ALA A 72 6.51 -7.61 -8.54
N PHE A 73 6.52 -7.00 -9.73
CA PHE A 73 6.87 -5.60 -9.93
C PHE A 73 5.66 -4.66 -9.83
N LEU A 74 4.55 -5.04 -10.47
CA LEU A 74 3.36 -4.17 -10.58
C LEU A 74 2.56 -4.08 -9.27
N ASP A 75 2.47 -5.15 -8.49
CA ASP A 75 1.71 -5.17 -7.22
C ASP A 75 2.20 -4.11 -6.22
N PRO A 76 3.52 -4.04 -5.88
CA PRO A 76 3.99 -3.00 -4.97
C PRO A 76 3.85 -1.58 -5.52
N LEU A 77 3.78 -1.41 -6.84
CA LEU A 77 3.57 -0.12 -7.48
C LEU A 77 2.10 0.32 -7.35
N ALA A 78 1.17 -0.57 -7.69
CA ALA A 78 -0.27 -0.31 -7.59
C ALA A 78 -0.69 0.08 -6.16
N ASP A 79 -0.18 -0.64 -5.17
CA ASP A 79 -0.40 -0.37 -3.76
C ASP A 79 0.01 1.06 -3.37
N LYS A 80 1.20 1.48 -3.79
CA LYS A 80 1.70 2.82 -3.50
C LYS A 80 0.91 3.90 -4.22
N VAL A 81 0.53 3.68 -5.48
CA VAL A 81 -0.26 4.64 -6.25
C VAL A 81 -1.59 4.91 -5.55
N ILE A 82 -2.30 3.88 -5.08
CA ILE A 82 -3.56 4.04 -4.37
C ILE A 82 -3.36 4.75 -3.04
N VAL A 83 -2.48 4.25 -2.17
CA VAL A 83 -2.33 4.78 -0.81
C VAL A 83 -1.78 6.20 -0.82
N LEU A 84 -0.69 6.45 -1.54
CA LEU A 84 -0.09 7.80 -1.61
C LEU A 84 -1.01 8.75 -2.38
N GLY A 85 -1.61 8.30 -3.48
CA GLY A 85 -2.56 9.09 -4.25
C GLY A 85 -3.75 9.52 -3.39
N ALA A 86 -4.34 8.61 -2.61
CA ALA A 86 -5.43 8.92 -1.68
C ALA A 86 -5.00 9.89 -0.58
N LEU A 87 -3.81 9.72 0.01
CA LEU A 87 -3.28 10.66 1.02
C LEU A 87 -3.14 12.08 0.48
N TYR A 88 -2.54 12.24 -0.70
CA TYR A 88 -2.41 13.57 -1.32
C TYR A 88 -3.74 14.13 -1.80
N ALA A 89 -4.66 13.30 -2.29
CA ALA A 89 -6.02 13.71 -2.60
C ALA A 89 -6.77 14.23 -1.37
N LEU A 90 -6.60 13.58 -0.20
CA LEU A 90 -7.17 14.05 1.07
C LEU A 90 -6.60 15.41 1.50
N ILE A 91 -5.32 15.66 1.26
CA ILE A 91 -4.69 16.96 1.51
C ILE A 91 -5.33 18.03 0.63
N LEU A 92 -5.48 17.76 -0.67
CA LEU A 92 -6.10 18.67 -1.63
C LEU A 92 -7.57 18.96 -1.30
N ALA A 93 -8.31 17.95 -0.84
CA ALA A 93 -9.72 18.06 -0.48
C ALA A 93 -9.97 18.82 0.85
N ARG A 94 -8.92 19.16 1.61
CA ARG A 94 -9.00 19.86 2.92
C ARG A 94 -8.16 21.12 2.96
N PRO A 95 -8.56 22.24 2.31
CA PRO A 95 -7.73 23.44 2.20
C PRO A 95 -7.41 24.11 3.55
N HIS A 96 -8.24 23.90 4.59
CA HIS A 96 -8.06 24.53 5.92
C HIS A 96 -7.45 23.60 6.99
N GLY A 97 -7.19 22.33 6.68
CA GLY A 97 -6.62 21.33 7.60
C GLY A 97 -5.28 20.78 7.13
N LEU A 98 -4.60 21.49 6.27
CA LEU A 98 -3.40 21.06 5.56
C LEU A 98 -2.32 20.47 6.49
N ASN A 99 -2.01 21.18 7.59
CA ASN A 99 -0.84 20.84 8.41
C ASN A 99 -0.94 19.48 9.10
N SER A 100 -2.16 19.03 9.46
CA SER A 100 -2.35 17.75 10.17
C SER A 100 -2.12 16.53 9.29
N PHE A 101 -2.21 16.65 7.96
CA PHE A 101 -2.06 15.56 6.99
C PHE A 101 -0.75 15.62 6.21
N ILE A 102 -0.20 16.82 5.95
CA ILE A 102 1.01 16.98 5.15
C ILE A 102 2.19 16.26 5.80
N VAL A 103 2.44 16.53 7.07
CA VAL A 103 3.61 15.97 7.77
C VAL A 103 3.58 14.43 7.77
N PRO A 104 2.51 13.75 8.23
CA PRO A 104 2.46 12.30 8.18
C PRO A 104 2.50 11.75 6.74
N ALA A 105 1.88 12.40 5.76
CA ALA A 105 1.95 11.96 4.36
C ALA A 105 3.37 12.03 3.80
N VAL A 106 4.11 13.09 4.10
CA VAL A 106 5.52 13.22 3.69
C VAL A 106 6.38 12.14 4.36
N ILE A 107 6.21 11.90 5.66
CA ILE A 107 6.92 10.84 6.39
C ILE A 107 6.66 9.48 5.74
N ILE A 108 5.40 9.15 5.47
CA ILE A 108 5.00 7.90 4.84
C ILE A 108 5.64 7.80 3.45
N THR A 109 5.55 8.85 2.63
CA THR A 109 6.09 8.87 1.26
C THR A 109 7.60 8.65 1.24
N LEU A 110 8.34 9.40 2.03
CA LEU A 110 9.80 9.29 2.10
C LEU A 110 10.23 7.87 2.51
N ARG A 111 9.53 7.29 3.48
CA ARG A 111 9.81 5.92 3.91
C ARG A 111 9.47 4.91 2.82
N GLU A 112 8.34 5.05 2.12
CA GLU A 112 7.96 4.13 1.04
C GLU A 112 8.98 4.16 -0.11
N ILE A 113 9.47 5.34 -0.48
CA ILE A 113 10.53 5.50 -1.47
C ILE A 113 11.82 4.84 -0.97
N TRP A 114 12.24 5.18 0.25
CA TRP A 114 13.45 4.63 0.85
C TRP A 114 13.43 3.11 0.91
N MET A 115 12.34 2.50 1.37
CA MET A 115 12.20 1.05 1.45
C MET A 115 12.17 0.38 0.08
N SER A 116 11.61 1.04 -0.93
CA SER A 116 11.62 0.51 -2.30
C SER A 116 13.04 0.46 -2.86
N VAL A 117 13.79 1.54 -2.68
CA VAL A 117 15.20 1.60 -3.10
C VAL A 117 16.05 0.60 -2.32
N PHE A 118 15.81 0.48 -1.00
CA PHE A 118 16.52 -0.45 -0.14
C PHE A 118 16.30 -1.91 -0.57
N ARG A 119 15.05 -2.31 -0.79
CA ARG A 119 14.70 -3.65 -1.28
C ARG A 119 15.25 -3.93 -2.68
N ALA A 120 15.17 -2.96 -3.59
CA ALA A 120 15.72 -3.10 -4.94
C ALA A 120 17.24 -3.31 -4.92
N ARG A 121 17.97 -2.56 -4.05
CA ARG A 121 19.41 -2.74 -3.88
C ARG A 121 19.77 -4.09 -3.25
N ALA A 122 19.00 -4.55 -2.25
CA ALA A 122 19.19 -5.85 -1.63
C ALA A 122 18.95 -6.99 -2.65
N ALA A 123 17.88 -6.91 -3.44
CA ALA A 123 17.57 -7.89 -4.48
C ALA A 123 18.68 -8.01 -5.53
N LYS A 124 19.29 -6.87 -5.96
CA LYS A 124 20.46 -6.88 -6.84
C LYS A 124 21.68 -7.61 -6.26
N LYS A 125 21.76 -7.72 -4.93
CA LYS A 125 22.81 -8.46 -4.22
C LYS A 125 22.38 -9.90 -3.87
N GLY A 126 21.26 -10.39 -4.41
CA GLY A 126 20.72 -11.73 -4.12
C GLY A 126 20.13 -11.86 -2.70
N ILE A 127 19.95 -10.75 -1.96
CA ILE A 127 19.41 -10.76 -0.59
C ILE A 127 17.91 -10.53 -0.65
N SER A 128 17.11 -11.53 -0.27
CA SER A 128 15.66 -11.38 -0.10
C SER A 128 15.32 -10.87 1.30
N ILE A 129 14.63 -9.74 1.38
CA ILE A 129 14.19 -9.15 2.65
C ILE A 129 12.67 -9.34 2.77
N PRO A 130 12.21 -10.34 3.56
CA PRO A 130 10.79 -10.59 3.72
C PRO A 130 10.09 -9.45 4.46
N ALA A 131 8.80 -9.25 4.17
CA ALA A 131 8.00 -8.27 4.89
C ALA A 131 7.74 -8.75 6.33
N SER A 132 8.05 -7.90 7.31
CA SER A 132 7.74 -8.18 8.72
C SER A 132 6.22 -8.16 8.98
N LYS A 133 5.76 -8.84 10.04
CA LYS A 133 4.35 -8.78 10.46
C LYS A 133 3.89 -7.34 10.71
N LEU A 134 4.74 -6.53 11.32
CA LEU A 134 4.47 -5.12 11.59
C LEU A 134 4.33 -4.28 10.32
N ALA A 135 5.05 -4.61 9.24
CA ALA A 135 4.89 -3.93 7.97
C ALA A 135 3.50 -4.16 7.36
N LYS A 136 2.89 -5.33 7.57
CA LYS A 136 1.50 -5.62 7.16
C LYS A 136 0.50 -4.80 7.98
N TRP A 137 0.68 -4.74 9.30
CA TRP A 137 -0.14 -3.93 10.18
C TRP A 137 -0.08 -2.44 9.85
N LYS A 138 1.10 -1.94 9.48
CA LYS A 138 1.27 -0.56 9.03
C LYS A 138 0.35 -0.23 7.84
N THR A 139 0.36 -1.06 6.78
CA THR A 139 -0.49 -0.86 5.60
C THR A 139 -1.97 -0.90 5.99
N PHE A 140 -2.38 -1.87 6.79
CA PHE A 140 -3.74 -1.95 7.31
C PHE A 140 -4.18 -0.66 8.04
N VAL A 141 -3.32 -0.10 8.91
CA VAL A 141 -3.63 1.15 9.62
C VAL A 141 -3.69 2.34 8.63
N GLN A 142 -2.87 2.36 7.58
CA GLN A 142 -2.94 3.38 6.54
C GLN A 142 -4.27 3.35 5.78
N ASP A 143 -4.72 2.16 5.39
CA ASP A 143 -5.99 1.97 4.68
C ASP A 143 -7.17 2.40 5.54
N TRP A 144 -7.18 2.04 6.83
CA TRP A 144 -8.19 2.51 7.77
C TRP A 144 -8.14 4.02 8.01
N ALA A 145 -6.95 4.63 8.04
CA ALA A 145 -6.83 6.08 8.16
C ALA A 145 -7.51 6.80 6.97
N ILE A 146 -7.32 6.29 5.76
CA ILE A 146 -7.99 6.81 4.56
C ILE A 146 -9.51 6.56 4.67
N ALA A 147 -9.92 5.34 5.05
CA ALA A 147 -11.33 4.98 5.20
C ALA A 147 -12.06 5.91 6.18
N PHE A 148 -11.47 6.21 7.34
CA PHE A 148 -12.05 7.13 8.32
C PHE A 148 -12.24 8.56 7.77
N CYS A 149 -11.48 8.95 6.77
CA CYS A 149 -11.58 10.25 6.15
C CYS A 149 -12.66 10.36 5.06
N VAL A 150 -13.06 9.24 4.45
CA VAL A 150 -14.00 9.21 3.31
C VAL A 150 -15.37 8.63 3.67
N LEU A 151 -15.46 7.77 4.68
CA LEU A 151 -16.72 7.18 5.15
C LEU A 151 -17.63 8.24 5.78
N PRO A 152 -18.89 8.41 5.33
CA PRO A 152 -19.81 9.41 5.89
C PRO A 152 -20.04 9.29 7.40
N ILE A 153 -19.99 8.07 7.94
CA ILE A 153 -20.21 7.81 9.37
C ILE A 153 -19.05 8.34 10.22
N THR A 154 -17.80 8.16 9.77
CA THR A 154 -16.59 8.49 10.55
C THR A 154 -15.98 9.84 10.18
N ALA A 155 -16.16 10.29 8.95
CA ALA A 155 -15.54 11.51 8.44
C ALA A 155 -15.99 12.79 9.15
N ARG A 156 -17.15 12.78 9.82
CA ARG A 156 -17.61 13.87 10.69
C ARG A 156 -16.73 14.05 11.93
N TYR A 157 -16.08 12.96 12.37
CA TYR A 157 -15.13 12.98 13.49
C TYR A 157 -13.70 13.12 12.94
N SER A 158 -13.30 14.34 12.58
CA SER A 158 -12.00 14.60 11.93
C SER A 158 -10.79 14.08 12.74
N TRP A 159 -10.92 14.01 14.07
CA TRP A 159 -9.88 13.49 14.95
C TRP A 159 -9.56 12.01 14.68
N LEU A 160 -10.55 11.19 14.27
CA LEU A 160 -10.32 9.78 13.95
C LEU A 160 -9.33 9.62 12.78
N GLY A 161 -9.58 10.33 11.67
CA GLY A 161 -8.68 10.30 10.52
C GLY A 161 -7.29 10.87 10.84
N ILE A 162 -7.24 11.98 11.60
CA ILE A 162 -5.98 12.59 12.00
C ILE A 162 -5.17 11.66 12.89
N THR A 163 -5.78 11.09 13.93
CA THR A 163 -5.09 10.16 14.84
C THR A 163 -4.61 8.92 14.10
N ALA A 164 -5.44 8.34 13.23
CA ALA A 164 -5.09 7.15 12.47
C ALA A 164 -3.92 7.41 11.51
N ILE A 165 -3.87 8.56 10.82
CA ILE A 165 -2.76 8.86 9.90
C ILE A 165 -1.45 9.13 10.64
N TRP A 166 -1.49 9.76 11.82
CA TRP A 166 -0.31 9.94 12.67
C TRP A 166 0.17 8.60 13.24
N LEU A 167 -0.74 7.73 13.65
CA LEU A 167 -0.39 6.36 14.07
C LEU A 167 0.27 5.59 12.93
N ALA A 168 -0.28 5.68 11.72
CA ALA A 168 0.31 5.06 10.53
C ALA A 168 1.71 5.62 10.23
N ALA A 169 1.93 6.91 10.37
CA ALA A 169 3.24 7.54 10.21
C ALA A 169 4.23 7.05 11.28
N ALA A 170 3.83 6.99 12.55
CA ALA A 170 4.67 6.46 13.63
C ALA A 170 5.06 5.00 13.39
N MET A 171 4.10 4.14 13.02
CA MET A 171 4.38 2.75 12.65
C MET A 171 5.31 2.64 11.44
N THR A 172 5.16 3.56 10.50
CA THR A 172 5.99 3.64 9.29
C THR A 172 7.45 3.93 9.64
N VAL A 173 7.71 4.88 10.54
CA VAL A 173 9.06 5.20 11.05
C VAL A 173 9.63 4.01 11.82
N TYR A 174 8.86 3.45 12.75
CA TYR A 174 9.27 2.33 13.57
C TYR A 174 9.66 1.10 12.73
N THR A 175 8.82 0.71 11.78
CA THR A 175 9.12 -0.42 10.89
C THR A 175 10.31 -0.13 9.98
N GLY A 176 10.49 1.11 9.53
CA GLY A 176 11.67 1.52 8.77
C GLY A 176 12.95 1.36 9.58
N TRP A 177 12.93 1.77 10.84
CA TRP A 177 14.05 1.59 11.76
C TRP A 177 14.40 0.11 11.98
N GLN A 178 13.40 -0.76 12.21
CA GLN A 178 13.65 -2.20 12.35
C GLN A 178 14.36 -2.77 11.12
N TYR A 179 13.88 -2.45 9.91
CA TYR A 179 14.52 -2.92 8.67
C TYR A 179 15.97 -2.42 8.53
N TYR A 180 16.25 -1.20 8.94
CA TYR A 180 17.59 -0.66 8.91
C TYR A 180 18.53 -1.43 9.86
N VAL A 181 18.08 -1.70 11.08
CA VAL A 181 18.86 -2.45 12.07
C VAL A 181 19.08 -3.90 11.65
N GLU A 182 18.05 -4.58 11.17
CA GLU A 182 18.13 -5.96 10.69
C GLU A 182 19.00 -6.06 9.43
N GLY A 183 18.84 -5.12 8.49
CA GLY A 183 19.65 -5.08 7.28
C GLY A 183 21.16 -4.91 7.54
N LYS A 184 21.52 -4.19 8.59
CA LYS A 184 22.93 -4.09 9.02
C LYS A 184 23.49 -5.40 9.58
N LYS A 185 22.65 -6.25 10.17
CA LYS A 185 23.08 -7.55 10.71
C LYS A 185 23.33 -8.58 9.61
N VAL A 186 22.63 -8.45 8.48
CA VAL A 186 22.69 -9.39 7.34
C VAL A 186 23.76 -8.98 6.32
N ALA A 187 24.19 -7.71 6.31
CA ALA A 187 25.29 -7.28 5.47
C ALA A 187 26.57 -8.03 5.88
N PRO A 188 27.28 -8.73 4.97
CA PRO A 188 28.58 -9.33 5.31
C PRO A 188 29.48 -8.24 5.87
N ARG A 189 30.08 -8.48 7.04
CA ARG A 189 31.19 -7.65 7.50
C ARG A 189 32.26 -7.73 6.43
N ALA A 190 32.48 -6.62 5.73
CA ALA A 190 33.62 -6.50 4.84
C ALA A 190 34.85 -6.68 5.72
N SER A 191 35.48 -7.85 5.61
CA SER A 191 36.80 -8.15 6.14
C SER A 191 37.83 -7.56 5.20
#